data_41c3fe9a09f3fd974cfe47d8de6fe65f
#
_entry.id   41c3fe9a09f3fd974cfe47d8de6fe65f
#
_cell.length_a   1.000
_cell.length_b   1.000
_cell.length_c   1.000
_cell.angle_alpha   90.00
_cell.angle_beta   90.00
_cell.angle_gamma   90.00
#
_symmetry.space_group_name_H-M   'P 1'
#
loop_
_entity.id
_entity.type
_entity.pdbx_description
1 polymer ?
#
loop_
_entity_poly.entity_id
_entity_poly.type
_entity_poly.pdbx_seq_one_letter_code
_entity_poly.pdbx_strand_id
1 'polypeptide(L)'
;MLIWENNEDIRLIICANNRREIQKALNDCREERRPYVFVTPTMREILQINRILVPVTMLEEETYKAEICTYLARKTGAHLILLKAHDYGSHAQQNINRIKTHIESVSAKTGIPISYEIREAQKDSFSLYKEAVERQNDTAHQLLVLTASREYGLDDLLFGPPERQAIQRSQVPVMLVNPRADLFSLCD
;
A
#
# COMPACT_ATOMS: atom_id res chain seq x y z
N MET A 1 -13.47 -16.30 -5.78
CA MET A 1 -12.21 -16.51 -6.52
C MET A 1 -11.55 -15.15 -6.65
N LEU A 2 -10.49 -14.94 -5.90
CA LEU A 2 -9.88 -13.61 -5.79
C LEU A 2 -9.09 -13.31 -7.06
N ILE A 3 -9.14 -12.05 -7.52
CA ILE A 3 -8.43 -11.51 -8.70
C ILE A 3 -6.92 -11.83 -8.72
N TRP A 4 -6.39 -12.25 -7.57
CA TRP A 4 -4.97 -12.54 -7.32
C TRP A 4 -4.49 -13.91 -7.77
N GLU A 5 -5.39 -14.89 -8.02
CA GLU A 5 -5.00 -16.27 -8.27
C GLU A 5 -4.27 -16.50 -9.60
N ASN A 6 -4.39 -15.56 -10.54
CA ASN A 6 -3.77 -15.64 -11.87
C ASN A 6 -2.68 -14.59 -12.13
N ASN A 7 -2.23 -13.87 -11.10
CA ASN A 7 -1.22 -12.84 -11.29
C ASN A 7 0.14 -13.34 -10.76
N GLU A 8 1.02 -13.73 -11.67
CA GLU A 8 2.37 -14.23 -11.34
C GLU A 8 3.24 -13.21 -10.56
N ASP A 9 2.87 -11.93 -10.63
CA ASP A 9 3.60 -10.83 -9.99
C ASP A 9 3.22 -10.63 -8.52
N ILE A 10 2.08 -11.18 -8.07
CA ILE A 10 1.62 -11.16 -6.66
C ILE A 10 1.46 -12.60 -6.21
N ARG A 11 2.53 -13.19 -5.72
CA ARG A 11 2.54 -14.61 -5.35
C ARG A 11 2.20 -14.91 -3.90
N LEU A 12 2.04 -13.89 -3.05
CA LEU A 12 1.86 -14.13 -1.64
C LEU A 12 0.58 -13.46 -1.13
N ILE A 13 -0.47 -14.28 -0.98
CA ILE A 13 -1.68 -13.89 -0.25
C ILE A 13 -1.59 -14.51 1.13
N ILE A 14 -1.67 -13.68 2.16
CA ILE A 14 -1.58 -14.08 3.55
C ILE A 14 -2.97 -14.01 4.16
N CYS A 15 -3.54 -15.18 4.46
CA CYS A 15 -4.77 -15.28 5.23
C CYS A 15 -4.40 -15.34 6.71
N ALA A 16 -4.74 -14.30 7.47
CA ALA A 16 -4.46 -14.23 8.89
C ALA A 16 -5.76 -14.01 9.68
N ASN A 17 -6.01 -14.85 10.68
CA ASN A 17 -7.25 -14.85 11.45
C ASN A 17 -7.14 -14.05 12.76
N ASN A 18 -5.93 -13.79 13.22
CA ASN A 18 -5.70 -13.14 14.50
C ASN A 18 -4.38 -12.34 14.53
N ARG A 19 -4.22 -11.57 15.60
CA ARG A 19 -3.06 -10.68 15.80
C ARG A 19 -1.71 -11.41 15.77
N ARG A 20 -1.64 -12.64 16.29
CA ARG A 20 -0.39 -13.41 16.34
C ARG A 20 0.03 -13.89 14.96
N GLU A 21 -0.93 -14.34 14.15
CA GLU A 21 -0.70 -14.74 12.77
C GLU A 21 -0.24 -13.57 11.91
N ILE A 22 -0.88 -12.39 12.04
CA ILE A 22 -0.46 -11.17 11.35
C ILE A 22 0.98 -10.83 11.72
N GLN A 23 1.33 -10.83 13.02
CA GLN A 23 2.68 -10.49 13.45
C GLN A 23 3.72 -11.50 12.94
N LYS A 24 3.40 -12.79 12.99
CA LYS A 24 4.28 -13.83 12.45
C LYS A 24 4.52 -13.63 10.96
N ALA A 25 3.45 -13.46 10.19
CA ALA A 25 3.54 -13.23 8.75
C ALA A 25 4.31 -11.95 8.39
N LEU A 26 4.14 -10.87 9.15
CA LEU A 26 4.93 -9.65 8.97
C LEU A 26 6.43 -9.89 9.17
N ASN A 27 6.79 -10.71 10.17
CA ASN A 27 8.19 -11.07 10.41
C ASN A 27 8.73 -11.97 9.29
N ASP A 28 7.95 -12.96 8.87
CA ASP A 28 8.35 -13.92 7.83
C ASP A 28 8.51 -13.24 6.46
N CYS A 29 7.73 -12.18 6.18
CA CYS A 29 7.74 -11.46 4.91
C CYS A 29 8.70 -10.26 4.86
N ARG A 30 9.49 -9.99 5.90
CA ARG A 30 10.42 -8.84 5.92
C ARG A 30 11.42 -8.82 4.78
N GLU A 31 11.86 -9.99 4.34
CA GLU A 31 12.85 -10.16 3.29
C GLU A 31 12.21 -10.48 1.93
N GLU A 32 10.87 -10.41 1.85
CA GLU A 32 10.19 -10.68 0.60
C GLU A 32 10.47 -9.57 -0.43
N ARG A 33 10.81 -10.01 -1.64
CA ARG A 33 11.05 -9.11 -2.77
C ARG A 33 9.77 -8.61 -3.42
N ARG A 34 8.69 -9.37 -3.28
CA ARG A 34 7.41 -9.08 -3.93
C ARG A 34 6.43 -8.49 -2.95
N PRO A 35 5.55 -7.61 -3.41
CA PRO A 35 4.42 -7.17 -2.60
C PRO A 35 3.59 -8.35 -2.14
N TYR A 36 3.09 -8.30 -0.93
CA TYR A 36 2.24 -9.32 -0.35
C TYR A 36 0.95 -8.71 0.20
N VAL A 37 -0.13 -9.49 0.15
CA VAL A 37 -1.47 -9.02 0.47
C VAL A 37 -2.01 -9.74 1.68
N PHE A 38 -2.40 -8.99 2.70
CA PHE A 38 -3.12 -9.50 3.85
C PHE A 38 -4.62 -9.51 3.61
N VAL A 39 -5.24 -10.64 3.95
CA VAL A 39 -6.69 -10.83 3.97
C VAL A 39 -7.08 -11.37 5.35
N THR A 40 -8.07 -10.76 6.00
CA THR A 40 -8.59 -11.21 7.28
C THR A 40 -10.08 -11.53 7.17
N PRO A 41 -10.66 -12.31 8.10
CA PRO A 41 -12.10 -12.64 8.05
C PRO A 41 -13.04 -11.42 8.17
N THR A 42 -12.54 -10.30 8.66
CA THR A 42 -13.31 -9.05 8.79
C THR A 42 -13.33 -8.22 7.51
N MET A 43 -12.50 -8.56 6.54
CA MET A 43 -12.43 -7.85 5.26
C MET A 43 -13.57 -8.26 4.34
N ARG A 44 -14.05 -7.29 3.55
CA ARG A 44 -15.09 -7.52 2.54
C ARG A 44 -14.53 -8.38 1.41
N GLU A 45 -15.38 -9.19 0.85
CA GLU A 45 -15.04 -9.87 -0.41
C GLU A 45 -14.90 -8.85 -1.53
N ILE A 46 -13.77 -8.89 -2.22
CA ILE A 46 -13.45 -7.97 -3.31
C ILE A 46 -13.39 -8.75 -4.62
N LEU A 47 -14.39 -8.55 -5.46
CA LEU A 47 -14.48 -9.17 -6.79
C LEU A 47 -13.70 -8.39 -7.84
N GLN A 48 -13.57 -7.08 -7.67
CA GLN A 48 -12.88 -6.19 -8.60
C GLN A 48 -12.23 -5.03 -7.85
N ILE A 49 -11.03 -4.64 -8.28
CA ILE A 49 -10.33 -3.47 -7.75
C ILE A 49 -10.52 -2.31 -8.70
N ASN A 50 -11.37 -1.35 -8.29
CA ASN A 50 -11.63 -0.12 -9.04
C ASN A 50 -11.00 1.10 -8.40
N ARG A 51 -10.66 1.04 -7.10
CA ARG A 51 -10.05 2.13 -6.34
C ARG A 51 -8.99 1.62 -5.39
N ILE A 52 -7.81 2.20 -5.47
CA ILE A 52 -6.66 1.87 -4.63
C ILE A 52 -6.30 3.10 -3.80
N LEU A 53 -6.30 2.97 -2.47
CA LEU A 53 -5.85 4.02 -1.56
C LEU A 53 -4.36 3.82 -1.26
N VAL A 54 -3.59 4.89 -1.47
CA VAL A 54 -2.13 4.91 -1.34
C VAL A 54 -1.72 6.05 -0.42
N PRO A 55 -1.57 5.81 0.89
CA PRO A 55 -1.01 6.80 1.80
C PRO A 55 0.44 7.11 1.42
N VAL A 56 0.82 8.39 1.44
CA VAL A 56 2.16 8.87 1.09
C VAL A 56 2.68 9.73 2.23
N THR A 57 3.67 9.21 2.94
CA THR A 57 4.34 9.84 4.08
C THR A 57 5.56 10.66 3.63
N MET A 58 6.27 11.27 4.58
CA MET A 58 7.54 11.96 4.32
C MET A 58 8.72 11.01 4.06
N LEU A 59 8.57 9.70 4.31
CA LEU A 59 9.63 8.71 4.17
C LEU A 59 10.00 8.52 2.69
N GLU A 60 11.29 8.46 2.39
CA GLU A 60 11.78 8.33 1.02
C GLU A 60 11.33 7.02 0.35
N GLU A 61 11.16 5.98 1.14
CA GLU A 61 10.70 4.64 0.74
C GLU A 61 9.30 4.62 0.14
N GLU A 62 8.52 5.65 0.33
CA GLU A 62 7.17 5.77 -0.24
C GLU A 62 7.17 5.71 -1.76
N THR A 63 8.27 6.10 -2.39
CA THR A 63 8.41 6.07 -3.85
C THR A 63 8.41 4.67 -4.44
N TYR A 64 8.79 3.64 -3.67
CA TYR A 64 8.75 2.26 -4.15
C TYR A 64 7.32 1.75 -4.41
N LYS A 65 6.32 2.31 -3.75
CA LYS A 65 4.92 1.99 -4.04
C LYS A 65 4.48 2.45 -5.43
N ALA A 66 5.17 3.42 -6.02
CA ALA A 66 4.79 3.96 -7.32
C ALA A 66 4.73 2.89 -8.41
N GLU A 67 5.73 2.01 -8.47
CA GLU A 67 5.80 0.96 -9.48
C GLU A 67 4.62 0.00 -9.36
N ILE A 68 4.41 -0.56 -8.16
CA ILE A 68 3.36 -1.55 -7.95
C ILE A 68 1.96 -0.94 -8.11
N CYS A 69 1.73 0.28 -7.62
CA CYS A 69 0.44 0.95 -7.77
C CYS A 69 0.15 1.26 -9.24
N THR A 70 1.15 1.72 -9.98
CA THR A 70 1.06 2.01 -11.41
C THR A 70 0.78 0.74 -12.22
N TYR A 71 1.49 -0.34 -11.90
CA TYR A 71 1.27 -1.66 -12.51
C TYR A 71 -0.16 -2.15 -12.26
N LEU A 72 -0.62 -2.13 -11.02
CA LEU A 72 -1.98 -2.56 -10.65
C LEU A 72 -3.04 -1.71 -11.35
N ALA A 73 -2.91 -0.39 -11.32
CA ALA A 73 -3.86 0.52 -11.96
C ALA A 73 -3.94 0.26 -13.47
N ARG A 74 -2.80 0.03 -14.13
CA ARG A 74 -2.77 -0.31 -15.55
C ARG A 74 -3.45 -1.64 -15.86
N LYS A 75 -3.27 -2.66 -15.02
CA LYS A 75 -3.83 -4.00 -15.22
C LYS A 75 -5.34 -4.07 -14.91
N THR A 76 -5.79 -3.33 -13.92
CA THR A 76 -7.18 -3.40 -13.44
C THR A 76 -8.07 -2.26 -13.93
N GLY A 77 -7.47 -1.18 -14.45
CA GLY A 77 -8.18 0.08 -14.71
C GLY A 77 -8.53 0.87 -13.45
N ALA A 78 -7.94 0.51 -12.29
CA ALA A 78 -8.26 1.13 -11.02
C ALA A 78 -7.81 2.59 -10.95
N HIS A 79 -8.60 3.40 -10.27
CA HIS A 79 -8.27 4.79 -9.93
C HIS A 79 -7.39 4.82 -8.67
N LEU A 80 -6.25 5.49 -8.74
CA LEU A 80 -5.33 5.68 -7.62
C LEU A 80 -5.72 6.91 -6.81
N ILE A 81 -5.78 6.78 -5.49
CA ILE A 81 -6.00 7.89 -4.57
C ILE A 81 -4.74 8.02 -3.72
N LEU A 82 -3.93 9.03 -4.04
CA LEU A 82 -2.70 9.35 -3.32
C LEU A 82 -3.07 10.24 -2.14
N LEU A 83 -3.05 9.68 -0.93
CA LEU A 83 -3.36 10.39 0.31
C LEU A 83 -2.07 10.96 0.90
N LYS A 84 -1.82 12.26 0.69
CA LYS A 84 -0.63 12.96 1.15
C LYS A 84 -0.73 13.30 2.63
N ALA A 85 0.29 12.94 3.41
CA ALA A 85 0.40 13.32 4.81
C ALA A 85 0.46 14.84 5.01
N HIS A 86 -0.10 15.30 6.13
CA HIS A 86 -0.07 16.70 6.55
C HIS A 86 1.16 16.96 7.45
N ASP A 87 2.35 16.98 6.84
CA ASP A 87 3.61 17.20 7.55
C ASP A 87 4.09 18.66 7.46
N TYR A 88 4.86 19.09 8.47
CA TYR A 88 5.65 20.30 8.37
C TYR A 88 6.84 20.04 7.44
N GLY A 89 6.91 20.77 6.32
CA GLY A 89 7.97 20.62 5.34
C GLY A 89 7.49 20.05 4.00
N SER A 90 8.44 19.77 3.11
CA SER A 90 8.15 19.45 1.71
C SER A 90 8.32 17.99 1.33
N HIS A 91 8.75 17.12 2.25
CA HIS A 91 9.13 15.74 1.91
C HIS A 91 7.95 14.91 1.38
N ALA A 92 6.79 14.92 2.06
CA ALA A 92 5.60 14.24 1.57
C ALA A 92 5.17 14.79 0.19
N GLN A 93 5.26 16.10 -0.04
CA GLN A 93 4.98 16.70 -1.35
C GLN A 93 5.98 16.28 -2.42
N GLN A 94 7.26 16.17 -2.07
CA GLN A 94 8.29 15.66 -2.99
C GLN A 94 8.02 14.21 -3.38
N ASN A 95 7.62 13.37 -2.43
CA ASN A 95 7.24 11.98 -2.71
C ASN A 95 6.01 11.89 -3.62
N ILE A 96 4.98 12.70 -3.38
CA ILE A 96 3.83 12.81 -4.28
C ILE A 96 4.27 13.20 -5.70
N ASN A 97 5.16 14.18 -5.84
CA ASN A 97 5.66 14.62 -7.15
C ASN A 97 6.44 13.49 -7.86
N ARG A 98 7.27 12.73 -7.15
CA ARG A 98 7.98 11.57 -7.69
C ARG A 98 7.02 10.49 -8.18
N ILE A 99 6.02 10.14 -7.36
CA ILE A 99 5.00 9.15 -7.72
C ILE A 99 4.20 9.62 -8.95
N LYS A 100 3.77 10.88 -8.97
CA LYS A 100 3.08 11.49 -10.11
C LYS A 100 3.91 11.40 -11.39
N THR A 101 5.18 11.82 -11.34
CA THR A 101 6.10 11.75 -12.49
C THR A 101 6.24 10.31 -13.00
N HIS A 102 6.32 9.34 -12.10
CA HIS A 102 6.37 7.92 -12.47
C HIS A 102 5.10 7.48 -13.20
N ILE A 103 3.91 7.78 -12.65
CA ILE A 103 2.61 7.46 -13.27
C ILE A 103 2.51 8.06 -14.67
N GLU A 104 2.85 9.34 -14.82
CA GLU A 104 2.80 10.04 -16.10
C GLU A 104 3.78 9.45 -17.13
N SER A 105 4.99 9.11 -16.68
CA SER A 105 6.00 8.46 -17.52
C SER A 105 5.54 7.09 -18.03
N VAL A 106 4.96 6.26 -17.16
CA VAL A 106 4.45 4.94 -17.55
C VAL A 106 3.24 5.08 -18.49
N SER A 107 2.32 6.00 -18.21
CA SER A 107 1.17 6.28 -19.08
C SER A 107 1.63 6.70 -20.48
N ALA A 108 2.62 7.58 -20.57
CA ALA A 108 3.17 8.02 -21.85
C ALA A 108 3.88 6.89 -22.62
N LYS A 109 4.67 6.06 -21.92
CA LYS A 109 5.41 4.95 -22.53
C LYS A 109 4.50 3.84 -23.04
N THR A 110 3.42 3.55 -22.31
CA THR A 110 2.53 2.42 -22.63
C THR A 110 1.33 2.80 -23.46
N GLY A 111 1.03 4.10 -23.61
CA GLY A 111 -0.20 4.59 -24.23
C GLY A 111 -1.48 4.29 -23.43
N ILE A 112 -1.35 3.74 -22.22
CA ILE A 112 -2.48 3.41 -21.33
C ILE A 112 -2.61 4.51 -20.27
N PRO A 113 -3.69 5.31 -20.27
CA PRO A 113 -3.89 6.34 -19.26
C PRO A 113 -4.15 5.71 -17.90
N ILE A 114 -3.44 6.20 -16.88
CA ILE A 114 -3.63 5.79 -15.49
C ILE A 114 -4.31 6.93 -14.75
N SER A 115 -5.51 6.65 -14.25
CA SER A 115 -6.31 7.64 -13.52
C SER A 115 -5.84 7.75 -12.07
N TYR A 116 -5.60 8.98 -11.60
CA TYR A 116 -5.26 9.23 -10.19
C TYR A 116 -5.79 10.58 -9.71
N GLU A 117 -5.92 10.70 -8.39
CA GLU A 117 -6.14 11.97 -7.69
C GLU A 117 -5.24 12.08 -6.46
N ILE A 118 -4.95 13.31 -6.05
CA ILE A 118 -4.20 13.62 -4.84
C ILE A 118 -5.17 14.19 -3.82
N ARG A 119 -5.19 13.62 -2.62
CA ARG A 119 -5.97 14.11 -1.48
C ARG A 119 -5.07 14.47 -0.33
N GLU A 120 -5.37 15.57 0.34
CA GLU A 120 -4.71 15.94 1.58
C GLU A 120 -5.28 15.13 2.75
N ALA A 121 -4.36 14.59 3.58
CA ALA A 121 -4.71 14.02 4.87
C ALA A 121 -4.86 15.12 5.93
N GLN A 122 -5.55 14.79 7.01
CA GLN A 122 -5.60 15.60 8.22
C GLN A 122 -4.47 15.27 9.18
N LYS A 123 -3.91 14.06 9.06
CA LYS A 123 -2.87 13.52 9.93
C LYS A 123 -1.48 13.64 9.28
N ASP A 124 -0.49 13.71 10.15
CA ASP A 124 0.92 13.61 9.80
C ASP A 124 1.33 12.19 9.35
N SER A 125 2.57 12.05 8.91
CA SER A 125 3.13 10.77 8.46
C SER A 125 3.04 9.66 9.50
N PHE A 126 3.16 9.96 10.80
CA PHE A 126 3.10 8.96 11.87
C PHE A 126 1.69 8.40 12.10
N SER A 127 0.68 9.20 11.82
CA SER A 127 -0.74 8.83 12.04
C SER A 127 -1.49 8.53 10.74
N LEU A 128 -0.84 8.64 9.58
CA LEU A 128 -1.47 8.57 8.27
C LEU A 128 -2.14 7.21 8.01
N TYR A 129 -1.52 6.10 8.41
CA TYR A 129 -2.09 4.76 8.18
C TYR A 129 -3.41 4.58 8.94
N LYS A 130 -3.53 5.15 10.13
CA LYS A 130 -4.79 5.14 10.88
C LYS A 130 -5.89 5.91 10.12
N GLU A 131 -5.58 7.12 9.63
CA GLU A 131 -6.53 7.91 8.84
C GLU A 131 -6.90 7.18 7.53
N ALA A 132 -5.93 6.57 6.86
CA ALA A 132 -6.18 5.81 5.64
C ALA A 132 -7.17 4.67 5.86
N VAL A 133 -7.04 3.93 6.98
CA VAL A 133 -7.99 2.88 7.36
C VAL A 133 -9.39 3.44 7.64
N GLU A 134 -9.49 4.57 8.36
CA GLU A 134 -10.75 5.24 8.63
C GLU A 134 -11.43 5.66 7.33
N ARG A 135 -10.72 6.37 6.44
CA ARG A 135 -11.24 6.80 5.14
C ARG A 135 -11.61 5.64 4.20
N GLN A 136 -10.87 4.56 4.25
CA GLN A 136 -11.14 3.37 3.45
C GLN A 136 -12.41 2.65 3.91
N ASN A 137 -12.70 2.63 5.20
CA ASN A 137 -13.92 2.00 5.72
C ASN A 137 -15.18 2.80 5.34
N ASP A 138 -15.07 4.12 5.17
CA ASP A 138 -16.17 5.01 4.82
C ASP A 138 -16.41 5.12 3.30
N THR A 139 -15.53 4.59 2.48
CA THR A 139 -15.55 4.77 1.03
C THR A 139 -15.49 3.45 0.27
N ALA A 140 -15.74 3.51 -1.06
CA ALA A 140 -15.71 2.33 -1.93
C ALA A 140 -14.31 1.90 -2.38
N HIS A 141 -13.27 2.12 -1.56
CA HIS A 141 -11.94 1.60 -1.86
C HIS A 141 -11.90 0.07 -1.71
N GLN A 142 -11.14 -0.61 -2.55
CA GLN A 142 -11.04 -2.06 -2.57
C GLN A 142 -9.66 -2.59 -2.20
N LEU A 143 -8.65 -1.72 -2.15
CA LEU A 143 -7.29 -2.07 -1.77
C LEU A 143 -6.63 -0.90 -1.06
N LEU A 144 -5.91 -1.19 0.02
CA LEU A 144 -5.02 -0.27 0.71
C LEU A 144 -3.58 -0.72 0.47
N VAL A 145 -2.71 0.18 -0.06
CA VAL A 145 -1.31 -0.12 -0.32
C VAL A 145 -0.42 0.66 0.63
N LEU A 146 0.32 -0.03 1.48
CA LEU A 146 1.20 0.54 2.50
C LEU A 146 2.66 0.14 2.24
N THR A 147 3.59 0.92 2.79
CA THR A 147 5.00 0.54 2.90
C THR A 147 5.20 -0.24 4.18
N ALA A 148 5.88 -1.38 4.13
CA ALA A 148 6.24 -2.14 5.31
C ALA A 148 7.36 -1.43 6.09
N SER A 149 7.36 -1.54 7.42
CA SER A 149 8.43 -1.00 8.25
C SER A 149 9.72 -1.79 8.06
N ARG A 150 10.85 -1.09 7.89
CA ARG A 150 12.18 -1.72 7.77
C ARG A 150 12.61 -2.41 9.06
N GLU A 151 12.43 -1.69 10.16
CA GLU A 151 12.83 -2.12 11.50
C GLU A 151 11.70 -1.77 12.47
N TYR A 152 11.56 -2.58 13.51
CA TYR A 152 10.63 -2.29 14.59
C TYR A 152 11.37 -1.58 15.73
N GLY A 153 10.90 -0.39 16.06
CA GLY A 153 11.38 0.37 17.21
C GLY A 153 10.85 -0.19 18.54
N LEU A 154 11.29 0.41 19.65
CA LEU A 154 10.80 0.05 20.99
C LEU A 154 9.28 0.27 21.13
N ASP A 155 8.75 1.29 20.49
CA ASP A 155 7.31 1.57 20.48
C ASP A 155 6.53 0.48 19.73
N ASP A 156 7.11 -0.08 18.67
CA ASP A 156 6.51 -1.18 17.92
C ASP A 156 6.49 -2.48 18.72
N LEU A 157 7.43 -2.65 19.65
CA LEU A 157 7.43 -3.79 20.58
C LEU A 157 6.22 -3.76 21.51
N LEU A 158 5.83 -2.57 21.98
CA LEU A 158 4.72 -2.37 22.92
C LEU A 158 3.36 -2.32 22.20
N PHE A 159 3.25 -1.54 21.12
CA PHE A 159 1.99 -1.28 20.43
C PHE A 159 1.86 -2.04 19.11
N GLY A 160 2.95 -2.56 18.61
CA GLY A 160 3.09 -3.19 17.30
C GLY A 160 3.20 -2.19 16.15
N PRO A 161 3.78 -2.62 15.03
CA PRO A 161 4.03 -1.76 13.89
C PRO A 161 2.72 -1.19 13.33
N PRO A 162 2.76 0.03 12.74
CA PRO A 162 1.59 0.71 12.21
C PRO A 162 0.82 -0.13 11.19
N GLU A 163 1.53 -0.87 10.33
CA GLU A 163 0.93 -1.75 9.33
C GLU A 163 0.14 -2.90 9.97
N ARG A 164 0.57 -3.45 11.12
CA ARG A 164 -0.20 -4.47 11.85
C ARG A 164 -1.55 -3.92 12.29
N GLN A 165 -1.57 -2.70 12.84
CA GLN A 165 -2.80 -2.06 13.26
C GLN A 165 -3.71 -1.78 12.05
N ALA A 166 -3.12 -1.35 10.93
CA ALA A 166 -3.86 -1.12 9.69
C ALA A 166 -4.52 -2.42 9.19
N ILE A 167 -3.77 -3.53 9.12
CA ILE A 167 -4.30 -4.85 8.71
C ILE A 167 -5.46 -5.29 9.60
N GLN A 168 -5.33 -5.15 10.93
CA GLN A 168 -6.36 -5.58 11.88
C GLN A 168 -7.67 -4.79 11.78
N ARG A 169 -7.60 -3.52 11.40
CA ARG A 169 -8.74 -2.60 11.37
C ARG A 169 -9.33 -2.40 9.98
N SER A 170 -8.59 -2.80 8.96
CA SER A 170 -9.02 -2.66 7.58
C SER A 170 -10.21 -3.57 7.26
N GLN A 171 -11.17 -3.05 6.50
CA GLN A 171 -12.28 -3.81 5.94
C GLN A 171 -12.03 -4.23 4.49
N VAL A 172 -10.86 -3.92 3.93
CA VAL A 172 -10.43 -4.36 2.61
C VAL A 172 -9.02 -4.94 2.69
N PRO A 173 -8.60 -5.73 1.69
CA PRO A 173 -7.23 -6.24 1.61
C PRO A 173 -6.19 -5.14 1.76
N VAL A 174 -5.11 -5.46 2.48
CA VAL A 174 -3.97 -4.56 2.67
C VAL A 174 -2.75 -5.16 1.99
N MET A 175 -2.25 -4.47 0.98
CA MET A 175 -1.00 -4.81 0.32
C MET A 175 0.14 -4.09 1.03
N LEU A 176 1.21 -4.82 1.30
CA LEU A 176 2.46 -4.28 1.81
C LEU A 176 3.54 -4.35 0.74
N VAL A 177 4.26 -3.24 0.59
CA VAL A 177 5.42 -3.12 -0.28
C VAL A 177 6.65 -3.00 0.60
N ASN A 178 7.62 -3.88 0.40
CA ASN A 178 8.86 -3.84 1.17
C ASN A 178 9.69 -2.60 0.76
N PRO A 179 10.20 -1.80 1.69
CA PRO A 179 10.94 -0.57 1.37
C PRO A 179 12.38 -0.79 0.88
N ARG A 180 12.85 -2.02 0.76
CA ARG A 180 14.21 -2.33 0.34
C ARG A 180 14.31 -2.34 -1.19
N ALA A 181 14.97 -1.31 -1.73
CA ALA A 181 15.18 -1.16 -3.18
C ALA A 181 15.97 -2.32 -3.82
N ASP A 182 16.89 -2.92 -3.06
CA ASP A 182 17.71 -4.06 -3.49
C ASP A 182 16.91 -5.37 -3.68
N LEU A 183 15.67 -5.40 -3.16
CA LEU A 183 14.77 -6.53 -3.29
C LEU A 183 13.84 -6.43 -4.51
N PHE A 184 13.71 -5.24 -5.12
CA PHE A 184 12.88 -5.05 -6.29
C PHE A 184 13.62 -5.45 -7.57
N SER A 185 13.29 -6.58 -8.10
CA SER A 185 13.54 -6.96 -9.48
C SER A 185 12.17 -7.24 -10.11
N LEU A 186 11.52 -6.20 -10.58
CA LEU A 186 10.42 -6.38 -11.50
C LEU A 186 11.05 -6.76 -12.82
N CYS A 187 10.87 -8.01 -13.23
CA CYS A 187 11.25 -8.46 -14.56
C CYS A 187 10.44 -7.63 -15.57
N ASP A 188 11.18 -7.02 -16.51
CA ASP A 188 10.67 -6.33 -17.69
C ASP A 188 9.76 -7.23 -18.55
#